data_d825cca33a3aa6ad5351a86011ec3a9e
#
_entry.id   d825cca33a3aa6ad5351a86011ec3a9e
#
_cell.length_a   1.000
_cell.length_b   1.000
_cell.length_c   1.000
_cell.angle_alpha   90.00
_cell.angle_beta   90.00
_cell.angle_gamma   90.00
#
_symmetry.space_group_name_H-M   'P 1'
#
loop_
_entity.id
_entity.type
_entity.pdbx_description
1 polymer ?
#
loop_
_entity_poly.entity_id
_entity_poly.type
_entity_poly.pdbx_seq_one_letter_code
_entity_poly.pdbx_strand_id
1 'polypeptide(L)'
;MWIALTHLPTAASAWVNQPFGFVGAAEGFIFLSALFTGRIYFRIADRDGYPAMARKLWARTLRLYGYHALLLAFAFLVAVPIASHGDRPGIHNLLDFYFMAGSKKAVTEAALLIYRPPLLDILPMYIIFLLFTSIAIPLARNIGWKPILWTSFSFWVLAQFGFRSAEHTFMMRYIPTRIPLNEMGSFDLWAWQFLWFVGVWLGVRWAQENLAIETWARRAVVPAVVIAIFCFVMRRKLAHGLELGALEFLFDKWHLGPIRMLDFAAVAALLILSQPITKTAAVRPLVLLGQSSLQVFCVHLLFCFAGLTLMGNASMLNGWQQFALLTITITGMLITARIFSKSEAKNEGQAGTQISAGSTSGRVTSLAAGSRPARADLIARDSIRLARRSSD
;
A
#
# COMPACT_ATOMS: atom_id res chain seq x y z
N MET A 1 -9.31 3.04 6.74
CA MET A 1 -10.39 2.66 7.66
C MET A 1 -10.58 1.14 7.77
N TRP A 2 -10.77 0.39 6.68
CA TRP A 2 -10.97 -1.06 6.73
C TRP A 2 -9.85 -1.80 7.48
N ILE A 3 -8.55 -1.57 7.18
CA ILE A 3 -7.41 -2.14 7.93
C ILE A 3 -7.50 -1.86 9.44
N ALA A 4 -7.87 -0.63 9.83
CA ALA A 4 -7.99 -0.29 11.24
C ALA A 4 -9.05 -1.13 11.96
N LEU A 5 -10.20 -1.32 11.33
CA LEU A 5 -11.28 -2.13 11.91
C LEU A 5 -10.93 -3.62 12.05
N THR A 6 -10.07 -4.15 11.16
CA THR A 6 -9.64 -5.56 11.24
C THR A 6 -8.59 -5.83 12.31
N HIS A 7 -7.84 -4.80 12.75
CA HIS A 7 -6.76 -4.97 13.73
C HIS A 7 -7.16 -4.60 15.16
N LEU A 8 -8.27 -3.88 15.34
CA LEU A 8 -8.75 -3.56 16.69
C LEU A 8 -9.29 -4.81 17.39
N PRO A 9 -8.97 -5.03 18.69
CA PRO A 9 -9.48 -6.16 19.47
C PRO A 9 -10.96 -5.97 19.82
N THR A 10 -11.82 -6.01 18.83
CA THR A 10 -13.27 -5.79 18.94
C THR A 10 -14.04 -6.84 18.17
N ALA A 11 -15.29 -7.12 18.56
CA ALA A 11 -16.16 -8.03 17.81
C ALA A 11 -16.39 -7.58 16.35
N ALA A 12 -16.30 -6.28 16.07
CA ALA A 12 -16.41 -5.75 14.72
C ALA A 12 -15.32 -6.30 13.80
N SER A 13 -14.11 -6.61 14.31
CA SER A 13 -13.02 -7.14 13.50
C SER A 13 -13.38 -8.47 12.82
N ALA A 14 -14.15 -9.33 13.49
CA ALA A 14 -14.59 -10.60 12.93
C ALA A 14 -15.54 -10.41 11.73
N TRP A 15 -16.40 -9.37 11.76
CA TRP A 15 -17.34 -9.07 10.70
C TRP A 15 -16.70 -8.41 9.48
N VAL A 16 -15.71 -7.52 9.71
CA VAL A 16 -15.05 -6.79 8.64
C VAL A 16 -13.84 -7.52 8.07
N ASN A 17 -13.39 -8.60 8.71
CA ASN A 17 -12.30 -9.41 8.21
C ASN A 17 -12.80 -10.28 7.05
N GLN A 18 -12.36 -9.96 5.83
CA GLN A 18 -12.71 -10.70 4.61
C GLN A 18 -14.23 -10.77 4.33
N PRO A 19 -14.95 -9.63 4.24
CA PRO A 19 -16.40 -9.60 4.08
C PRO A 19 -16.88 -10.03 2.68
N PHE A 20 -16.00 -9.98 1.67
CA PHE A 20 -16.29 -10.28 0.27
C PHE A 20 -15.62 -11.58 -0.22
N GLY A 21 -15.56 -12.60 0.61
CA GLY A 21 -14.85 -13.85 0.31
C GLY A 21 -13.50 -13.91 1.04
N PHE A 22 -12.41 -14.08 0.31
CA PHE A 22 -11.06 -14.15 0.87
C PHE A 22 -10.32 -12.80 0.84
N VAL A 23 -10.85 -11.81 0.11
CA VAL A 23 -10.24 -10.49 0.01
C VAL A 23 -10.28 -9.77 1.35
N GLY A 24 -9.12 -9.31 1.80
CA GLY A 24 -8.95 -8.49 2.99
C GLY A 24 -8.52 -7.06 2.66
N ALA A 25 -8.36 -6.26 3.70
CA ALA A 25 -7.95 -4.87 3.55
C ALA A 25 -6.49 -4.73 3.06
N ALA A 26 -5.64 -5.74 3.31
CA ALA A 26 -4.22 -5.69 2.93
C ALA A 26 -4.03 -5.75 1.41
N GLU A 27 -4.75 -6.63 0.71
CA GLU A 27 -4.69 -6.75 -0.75
C GLU A 27 -5.06 -5.42 -1.42
N GLY A 28 -6.18 -4.83 -0.98
CA GLY A 28 -6.64 -3.53 -1.49
C GLY A 28 -5.64 -2.42 -1.22
N PHE A 29 -5.06 -2.37 -0.01
CA PHE A 29 -4.08 -1.35 0.38
C PHE A 29 -2.79 -1.45 -0.45
N ILE A 30 -2.21 -2.65 -0.56
CA ILE A 30 -0.96 -2.87 -1.30
C ILE A 30 -1.17 -2.60 -2.79
N PHE A 31 -2.22 -3.14 -3.39
CA PHE A 31 -2.51 -2.95 -4.81
C PHE A 31 -2.76 -1.48 -5.17
N LEU A 32 -3.62 -0.77 -4.43
CA LEU A 32 -3.89 0.65 -4.69
C LEU A 32 -2.64 1.50 -4.48
N SER A 33 -1.85 1.22 -3.44
CA SER A 33 -0.58 1.90 -3.20
C SER A 33 0.39 1.70 -4.36
N ALA A 34 0.48 0.49 -4.91
CA ALA A 34 1.28 0.15 -6.07
C ALA A 34 0.78 0.85 -7.34
N LEU A 35 -0.53 0.83 -7.59
CA LEU A 35 -1.18 1.48 -8.73
C LEU A 35 -0.88 2.99 -8.77
N PHE A 36 -1.08 3.69 -7.65
CA PHE A 36 -0.77 5.11 -7.56
C PHE A 36 0.73 5.38 -7.62
N THR A 37 1.57 4.52 -7.07
CA THR A 37 3.03 4.61 -7.19
C THR A 37 3.44 4.52 -8.65
N GLY A 38 2.98 3.52 -9.40
CA GLY A 38 3.26 3.38 -10.82
C GLY A 38 2.83 4.61 -11.61
N ARG A 39 1.59 5.09 -11.40
CA ARG A 39 1.05 6.26 -12.10
C ARG A 39 1.82 7.56 -11.83
N ILE A 40 2.06 7.85 -10.55
CA ILE A 40 2.69 9.11 -10.14
C ILE A 40 4.15 9.15 -10.56
N TYR A 41 4.90 8.08 -10.27
CA TYR A 41 6.34 8.07 -10.52
C TYR A 41 6.69 7.90 -11.99
N PHE A 42 5.85 7.22 -12.78
CA PHE A 42 6.00 7.23 -14.22
C PHE A 42 5.81 8.63 -14.80
N ARG A 43 4.78 9.39 -14.38
CA ARG A 43 4.59 10.78 -14.83
C ARG A 43 5.76 11.70 -14.43
N ILE A 44 6.36 11.47 -13.27
CA ILE A 44 7.56 12.20 -12.85
C ILE A 44 8.73 11.82 -13.75
N ALA A 45 8.91 10.53 -14.08
CA ALA A 45 9.96 10.07 -14.97
C ALA A 45 9.82 10.62 -16.38
N ASP A 46 8.59 10.70 -16.87
CA ASP A 46 8.27 11.23 -18.20
C ASP A 46 8.53 12.75 -18.31
N ARG A 47 8.16 13.51 -17.26
CA ARG A 47 8.31 14.97 -17.24
C ARG A 47 9.71 15.42 -16.81
N ASP A 48 10.26 14.86 -15.75
CA ASP A 48 11.46 15.36 -15.05
C ASP A 48 12.66 14.40 -15.21
N GLY A 49 12.47 13.25 -15.87
CA GLY A 49 13.48 12.21 -16.07
C GLY A 49 13.60 11.20 -14.91
N TYR A 50 14.26 10.07 -15.20
CA TYR A 50 14.42 8.96 -14.23
C TYR A 50 15.21 9.33 -12.97
N PRO A 51 16.28 10.17 -13.02
CA PRO A 51 16.98 10.57 -11.79
C PRO A 51 16.07 11.37 -10.84
N ALA A 52 15.20 12.23 -11.36
CA ALA A 52 14.26 12.98 -10.55
C ALA A 52 13.18 12.05 -9.94
N MET A 53 12.69 11.10 -10.72
CA MET A 53 11.79 10.05 -10.23
C MET A 53 12.43 9.26 -9.09
N ALA A 54 13.64 8.73 -9.28
CA ALA A 54 14.36 7.95 -8.29
C ALA A 54 14.55 8.74 -6.99
N ARG A 55 15.04 9.99 -7.07
CA ARG A 55 15.22 10.86 -5.91
C ARG A 55 13.92 11.06 -5.12
N LYS A 56 12.79 11.33 -5.78
CA LYS A 56 11.50 11.51 -5.14
C LYS A 56 10.99 10.21 -4.52
N LEU A 57 11.22 9.07 -5.19
CA LEU A 57 10.84 7.75 -4.68
C LEU A 57 11.66 7.37 -3.45
N TRP A 58 12.98 7.60 -3.47
CA TRP A 58 13.86 7.41 -2.32
C TRP A 58 13.46 8.30 -1.13
N ALA A 59 13.14 9.57 -1.38
CA ALA A 59 12.65 10.48 -0.33
C ALA A 59 11.34 9.96 0.31
N ARG A 60 10.44 9.38 -0.48
CA ARG A 60 9.23 8.71 0.04
C ARG A 60 9.57 7.48 0.86
N THR A 61 10.49 6.65 0.38
CA THR A 61 10.95 5.44 1.08
C THR A 61 11.59 5.79 2.42
N LEU A 62 12.46 6.80 2.48
CA LEU A 62 13.07 7.27 3.72
C LEU A 62 12.03 7.85 4.69
N ARG A 63 11.05 8.58 4.19
CA ARG A 63 9.93 9.07 5.03
C ARG A 63 9.15 7.90 5.63
N LEU A 64 8.87 6.87 4.84
CA LEU A 64 8.18 5.67 5.31
C LEU A 64 9.01 4.91 6.35
N TYR A 65 10.32 4.81 6.12
CA TYR A 65 11.24 4.23 7.10
C TYR A 65 11.27 5.04 8.40
N GLY A 66 11.22 6.37 8.34
CA GLY A 66 11.11 7.22 9.52
C GLY A 66 9.84 6.96 10.34
N TYR A 67 8.69 6.79 9.69
CA TYR A 67 7.46 6.39 10.38
C TYR A 67 7.55 4.99 10.98
N HIS A 68 8.16 4.04 10.26
CA HIS A 68 8.40 2.70 10.78
C HIS A 68 9.31 2.72 12.02
N ALA A 69 10.42 3.46 11.97
CA ALA A 69 11.33 3.64 13.10
C ALA A 69 10.63 4.29 14.30
N LEU A 70 9.76 5.27 14.07
CA LEU A 70 8.97 5.90 15.13
C LEU A 70 8.01 4.91 15.80
N LEU A 71 7.33 4.07 15.02
CA LEU A 71 6.45 3.03 15.54
C LEU A 71 7.22 1.93 16.30
N LEU A 72 8.40 1.54 15.82
CA LEU A 72 9.29 0.63 16.53
C LEU A 72 9.77 1.24 17.85
N ALA A 73 10.15 2.53 17.84
CA ALA A 73 10.52 3.24 19.06
C ALA A 73 9.36 3.26 20.07
N PHE A 74 8.14 3.53 19.62
CA PHE A 74 6.95 3.43 20.46
C PHE A 74 6.75 2.01 21.01
N ALA A 75 6.85 0.99 20.14
CA ALA A 75 6.69 -0.41 20.55
C ALA A 75 7.72 -0.82 21.62
N PHE A 76 9.00 -0.48 21.43
CA PHE A 76 10.07 -0.89 22.32
C PHE A 76 10.20 -0.01 23.58
N LEU A 77 9.94 1.30 23.51
CA LEU A 77 10.11 2.23 24.62
C LEU A 77 8.83 2.41 25.46
N VAL A 78 7.66 2.12 24.88
CA VAL A 78 6.37 2.30 25.57
C VAL A 78 5.65 0.98 25.78
N ALA A 79 5.40 0.21 24.70
CA ALA A 79 4.60 -1.01 24.82
C ALA A 79 5.35 -2.13 25.58
N VAL A 80 6.66 -2.30 25.38
CA VAL A 80 7.46 -3.29 26.11
C VAL A 80 7.46 -3.02 27.63
N PRO A 81 7.77 -1.82 28.15
CA PRO A 81 7.68 -1.54 29.58
C PRO A 81 6.28 -1.82 30.15
N ILE A 82 5.22 -1.44 29.45
CA ILE A 82 3.85 -1.73 29.89
C ILE A 82 3.62 -3.24 30.00
N ALA A 83 4.08 -4.02 29.03
CA ALA A 83 3.96 -5.48 29.06
C ALA A 83 4.80 -6.13 30.15
N SER A 84 5.96 -5.55 30.47
CA SER A 84 6.87 -6.06 31.51
C SER A 84 6.37 -5.81 32.95
N HIS A 85 5.54 -4.78 33.16
CA HIS A 85 5.00 -4.41 34.47
C HIS A 85 3.58 -4.95 34.72
N GLY A 86 2.98 -5.65 33.79
CA GLY A 86 1.62 -6.18 33.87
C GLY A 86 1.41 -7.38 32.97
N ASP A 87 0.41 -8.18 33.33
CA ASP A 87 0.03 -9.33 32.51
C ASP A 87 -0.71 -8.86 31.24
N ARG A 88 0.04 -8.75 30.14
CA ARG A 88 -0.39 -8.24 28.84
C ARG A 88 -0.01 -9.20 27.72
N PRO A 89 -0.61 -10.40 27.66
CA PRO A 89 -0.22 -11.44 26.69
C PRO A 89 -0.35 -10.97 25.24
N GLY A 90 -1.32 -10.12 24.92
CA GLY A 90 -1.48 -9.59 23.55
C GLY A 90 -0.27 -8.77 23.09
N ILE A 91 0.34 -7.96 23.96
CA ILE A 91 1.57 -7.22 23.61
C ILE A 91 2.79 -8.14 23.65
N HIS A 92 2.83 -9.06 24.61
CA HIS A 92 3.91 -10.04 24.73
C HIS A 92 4.03 -10.87 23.46
N ASN A 93 2.92 -11.45 22.98
CA ASN A 93 2.89 -12.24 21.74
C ASN A 93 3.22 -11.39 20.50
N LEU A 94 2.87 -10.11 20.50
CA LEU A 94 3.20 -9.20 19.41
C LEU A 94 4.70 -8.90 19.31
N LEU A 95 5.41 -8.89 20.45
CA LEU A 95 6.82 -8.53 20.58
C LEU A 95 7.66 -9.70 21.12
N ASP A 96 7.23 -10.93 20.88
CA ASP A 96 7.82 -12.14 21.45
C ASP A 96 9.34 -12.25 21.22
N PHE A 97 9.79 -11.96 20.00
CA PHE A 97 11.24 -11.98 19.69
C PHE A 97 12.04 -10.96 20.51
N TYR A 98 11.45 -9.81 20.88
CA TYR A 98 12.12 -8.84 21.75
C TYR A 98 12.38 -9.42 23.15
N PHE A 99 11.39 -10.12 23.69
CA PHE A 99 11.51 -10.74 25.02
C PHE A 99 12.44 -11.96 25.00
N MET A 100 12.44 -12.76 23.93
CA MET A 100 13.29 -13.94 23.79
C MET A 100 14.75 -13.61 23.48
N ALA A 101 15.00 -12.73 22.51
CA ALA A 101 16.35 -12.47 21.97
C ALA A 101 17.07 -11.31 22.64
N GLY A 102 16.36 -10.53 23.48
CA GLY A 102 16.85 -9.33 24.14
C GLY A 102 16.78 -8.07 23.26
N SER A 103 16.70 -6.92 23.94
CA SER A 103 16.45 -5.61 23.33
C SER A 103 17.43 -5.23 22.22
N LYS A 104 18.74 -5.40 22.47
CA LYS A 104 19.79 -5.00 21.52
C LYS A 104 19.63 -5.73 20.17
N LYS A 105 19.39 -7.03 20.21
CA LYS A 105 19.26 -7.85 19.01
C LYS A 105 17.94 -7.53 18.28
N ALA A 106 16.83 -7.50 19.00
CA ALA A 106 15.52 -7.21 18.44
C ALA A 106 15.48 -5.82 17.77
N VAL A 107 16.03 -4.78 18.41
CA VAL A 107 16.11 -3.42 17.84
C VAL A 107 16.97 -3.39 16.59
N THR A 108 18.15 -4.04 16.61
CA THR A 108 19.03 -4.07 15.42
C THR A 108 18.36 -4.78 14.25
N GLU A 109 17.76 -5.95 14.48
CA GLU A 109 17.12 -6.71 13.39
C GLU A 109 15.83 -6.06 12.88
N ALA A 110 15.10 -5.35 13.74
CA ALA A 110 13.95 -4.54 13.32
C ALA A 110 14.39 -3.33 12.48
N ALA A 111 15.47 -2.65 12.86
CA ALA A 111 16.02 -1.55 12.08
C ALA A 111 16.52 -2.01 10.69
N LEU A 112 17.02 -3.23 10.59
CA LEU A 112 17.41 -3.86 9.32
C LEU A 112 16.23 -4.43 8.52
N LEU A 113 14.99 -4.27 8.99
CA LEU A 113 13.76 -4.79 8.38
C LEU A 113 13.72 -6.33 8.31
N ILE A 114 14.52 -7.03 9.12
CA ILE A 114 14.54 -8.49 9.24
C ILE A 114 13.48 -8.93 10.23
N TYR A 115 13.56 -8.43 11.47
CA TYR A 115 12.50 -8.60 12.46
C TYR A 115 11.32 -7.70 12.13
N ARG A 116 10.15 -8.29 11.94
CA ARG A 116 8.93 -7.60 11.52
C ARG A 116 7.78 -8.00 12.45
N PRO A 117 7.65 -7.31 13.59
CA PRO A 117 6.57 -7.61 14.52
C PRO A 117 5.21 -7.56 13.82
N PRO A 118 4.27 -8.46 14.14
CA PRO A 118 2.90 -8.36 13.64
C PRO A 118 2.32 -6.94 13.83
N LEU A 119 1.38 -6.53 12.99
CA LEU A 119 0.86 -5.17 12.85
C LEU A 119 1.85 -4.14 12.27
N LEU A 120 3.16 -4.29 12.52
CA LEU A 120 4.19 -3.38 11.97
C LEU A 120 4.83 -3.93 10.69
N ASP A 121 4.56 -5.15 10.30
CA ASP A 121 5.21 -5.91 9.23
C ASP A 121 4.86 -5.45 7.81
N ILE A 122 3.74 -4.75 7.62
CA ILE A 122 3.34 -4.22 6.32
C ILE A 122 4.23 -3.04 5.87
N LEU A 123 4.76 -2.23 6.80
CA LEU A 123 5.63 -1.10 6.46
C LEU A 123 7.00 -1.54 5.91
N PRO A 124 7.72 -2.48 6.54
CA PRO A 124 8.94 -3.08 5.96
C PRO A 124 8.72 -3.64 4.56
N MET A 125 7.65 -4.39 4.34
CA MET A 125 7.30 -4.92 3.03
C MET A 125 7.11 -3.80 2.00
N TYR A 126 6.41 -2.74 2.37
CA TYR A 126 6.16 -1.59 1.50
C TYR A 126 7.45 -0.81 1.19
N ILE A 127 8.35 -0.63 2.16
CA ILE A 127 9.68 -0.03 1.98
C ILE A 127 10.46 -0.81 0.93
N ILE A 128 10.55 -2.13 1.07
CA ILE A 128 11.26 -3.01 0.15
C ILE A 128 10.66 -2.90 -1.27
N PHE A 129 9.35 -2.91 -1.41
CA PHE A 129 8.69 -2.81 -2.70
C PHE A 129 8.91 -1.46 -3.39
N LEU A 130 8.96 -0.35 -2.65
CA LEU A 130 9.31 0.96 -3.20
C LEU A 130 10.76 1.00 -3.71
N LEU A 131 11.71 0.39 -2.99
CA LEU A 131 13.10 0.28 -3.43
C LEU A 131 13.19 -0.46 -4.77
N PHE A 132 12.55 -1.62 -4.91
CA PHE A 132 12.51 -2.35 -6.17
C PHE A 132 11.78 -1.61 -7.28
N THR A 133 10.77 -0.80 -6.96
CA THR A 133 10.05 0.01 -7.95
C THR A 133 10.97 1.06 -8.58
N SER A 134 11.92 1.60 -7.82
CA SER A 134 12.90 2.58 -8.34
C SER A 134 13.79 2.00 -9.45
N ILE A 135 13.94 0.69 -9.47
CA ILE A 135 14.68 -0.07 -10.49
C ILE A 135 13.74 -0.56 -11.59
N ALA A 136 12.57 -1.07 -11.22
CA ALA A 136 11.64 -1.71 -12.15
C ALA A 136 11.09 -0.75 -13.22
N ILE A 137 10.75 0.49 -12.87
CA ILE A 137 10.22 1.48 -13.83
C ILE A 137 11.25 1.83 -14.91
N PRO A 138 12.53 2.18 -14.60
CA PRO A 138 13.56 2.40 -15.62
C PRO A 138 13.87 1.14 -16.43
N LEU A 139 13.96 -0.01 -15.77
CA LEU A 139 14.23 -1.29 -16.42
C LEU A 139 13.14 -1.64 -17.44
N ALA A 140 11.86 -1.41 -17.09
CA ALA A 140 10.73 -1.65 -17.97
C ALA A 140 10.78 -0.81 -19.26
N ARG A 141 11.47 0.33 -19.26
CA ARG A 141 11.70 1.12 -20.50
C ARG A 141 12.60 0.37 -21.48
N ASN A 142 13.60 -0.32 -20.97
CA ASN A 142 14.61 -0.97 -21.81
C ASN A 142 14.16 -2.36 -22.30
N ILE A 143 13.59 -3.18 -21.40
CA ILE A 143 13.23 -4.59 -21.68
C ILE A 143 11.72 -4.83 -21.74
N GLY A 144 10.89 -3.80 -21.47
CA GLY A 144 9.44 -3.93 -21.38
C GLY A 144 8.97 -4.52 -20.04
N TRP A 145 7.64 -4.50 -19.83
CA TRP A 145 7.03 -5.03 -18.60
C TRP A 145 6.90 -6.55 -18.57
N LYS A 146 6.86 -7.20 -19.74
CA LYS A 146 6.67 -8.67 -19.79
C LYS A 146 7.70 -9.47 -18.99
N PRO A 147 9.03 -9.26 -19.18
CA PRO A 147 10.04 -10.01 -18.40
C PRO A 147 9.91 -9.74 -16.89
N ILE A 148 9.66 -8.51 -16.48
CA ILE A 148 9.52 -8.13 -15.06
C ILE A 148 8.33 -8.85 -14.44
N LEU A 149 7.18 -8.86 -15.12
CA LEU A 149 5.98 -9.53 -14.63
C LEU A 149 6.13 -11.06 -14.62
N TRP A 150 6.81 -11.64 -15.61
CA TRP A 150 7.09 -13.08 -15.61
C TRP A 150 8.04 -13.47 -14.50
N THR A 151 9.11 -12.70 -14.25
CA THR A 151 10.01 -12.93 -13.10
C THR A 151 9.25 -12.83 -11.80
N SER A 152 8.44 -11.79 -11.65
CA SER A 152 7.61 -11.57 -10.47
C SER A 152 6.60 -12.71 -10.26
N PHE A 153 5.95 -13.17 -11.33
CA PHE A 153 5.06 -14.34 -11.31
C PHE A 153 5.78 -15.62 -10.90
N SER A 154 6.99 -15.84 -11.43
CA SER A 154 7.79 -17.03 -11.07
C SER A 154 8.12 -17.06 -9.58
N PHE A 155 8.49 -15.92 -8.98
CA PHE A 155 8.71 -15.85 -7.53
C PHE A 155 7.42 -16.06 -6.73
N TRP A 156 6.28 -15.56 -7.21
CA TRP A 156 4.99 -15.85 -6.59
C TRP A 156 4.66 -17.35 -6.63
N VAL A 157 4.91 -18.02 -7.76
CA VAL A 157 4.76 -19.48 -7.85
C VAL A 157 5.69 -20.21 -6.89
N LEU A 158 6.97 -19.83 -6.85
CA LEU A 158 7.95 -20.44 -5.92
C LEU A 158 7.55 -20.24 -4.45
N ALA A 159 6.95 -19.11 -4.11
CA ALA A 159 6.43 -18.84 -2.78
C ALA A 159 5.34 -19.85 -2.35
N GLN A 160 4.51 -20.33 -3.29
CA GLN A 160 3.50 -21.36 -3.00
C GLN A 160 4.13 -22.71 -2.61
N PHE A 161 5.39 -22.96 -3.00
CA PHE A 161 6.14 -24.19 -2.71
C PHE A 161 7.20 -24.02 -1.61
N GLY A 162 7.02 -23.01 -0.72
CA GLY A 162 7.86 -22.85 0.46
C GLY A 162 9.21 -22.19 0.22
N PHE A 163 9.36 -21.38 -0.83
CA PHE A 163 10.59 -20.63 -1.13
C PHE A 163 11.03 -19.74 0.06
N ARG A 164 10.10 -19.14 0.80
CA ARG A 164 10.38 -18.39 2.02
C ARG A 164 11.10 -19.22 3.10
N SER A 165 10.71 -20.48 3.28
CA SER A 165 11.36 -21.39 4.24
C SER A 165 12.78 -21.76 3.78
N ALA A 166 12.99 -21.94 2.48
CA ALA A 166 14.31 -22.17 1.91
C ALA A 166 15.23 -20.96 2.08
N GLU A 167 14.72 -19.76 1.80
CA GLU A 167 15.42 -18.49 2.05
C GLU A 167 15.82 -18.35 3.52
N HIS A 168 14.87 -18.57 4.44
CA HIS A 168 15.14 -18.51 5.87
C HIS A 168 16.23 -19.50 6.28
N THR A 169 16.18 -20.75 5.81
CA THR A 169 17.21 -21.77 6.08
C THR A 169 18.59 -21.31 5.59
N PHE A 170 18.64 -20.73 4.39
CA PHE A 170 19.85 -20.15 3.85
C PHE A 170 20.37 -18.99 4.72
N MET A 171 19.49 -18.07 5.11
CA MET A 171 19.86 -16.95 5.99
C MET A 171 20.42 -17.46 7.33
N MET A 172 19.76 -18.43 7.96
CA MET A 172 20.22 -18.98 9.23
C MET A 172 21.61 -19.64 9.13
N ARG A 173 21.98 -20.13 7.95
CA ARG A 173 23.28 -20.78 7.72
C ARG A 173 24.42 -19.77 7.52
N TYR A 174 24.16 -18.64 6.85
CA TYR A 174 25.21 -17.73 6.38
C TYR A 174 25.21 -16.37 7.08
N ILE A 175 24.10 -15.98 7.71
CA ILE A 175 23.98 -14.72 8.43
C ILE A 175 23.85 -15.01 9.94
N PRO A 176 24.61 -14.33 10.83
CA PRO A 176 24.58 -14.61 12.26
C PRO A 176 23.33 -14.12 12.97
N THR A 177 22.18 -14.14 12.29
CA THR A 177 20.86 -13.91 12.88
C THR A 177 20.25 -15.26 13.27
N ARG A 178 19.51 -15.33 14.36
CA ARG A 178 18.77 -16.52 14.79
C ARG A 178 17.30 -16.16 14.98
N ILE A 179 16.76 -15.40 14.03
CA ILE A 179 15.37 -15.00 14.08
C ILE A 179 14.47 -16.15 13.60
N PRO A 180 13.44 -16.56 14.35
CA PRO A 180 12.48 -17.54 13.87
C PRO A 180 11.71 -17.05 12.65
N LEU A 181 11.26 -17.95 11.79
CA LEU A 181 10.57 -17.61 10.55
C LEU A 181 9.26 -16.80 10.78
N ASN A 182 8.53 -17.12 11.85
CA ASN A 182 7.31 -16.41 12.25
C ASN A 182 7.58 -14.94 12.64
N GLU A 183 8.80 -14.62 13.10
CA GLU A 183 9.19 -13.26 13.49
C GLU A 183 9.68 -12.39 12.31
N MET A 184 9.82 -12.99 11.14
CA MET A 184 10.11 -12.26 9.89
C MET A 184 8.87 -11.65 9.23
N GLY A 185 7.79 -11.45 9.99
CA GLY A 185 6.51 -10.92 9.54
C GLY A 185 5.58 -11.98 8.96
N SER A 186 4.30 -11.68 8.94
CA SER A 186 3.27 -12.60 8.46
C SER A 186 3.23 -12.69 6.94
N PHE A 187 3.52 -11.58 6.24
CA PHE A 187 3.42 -11.50 4.79
C PHE A 187 4.66 -12.08 4.12
N ASP A 188 4.47 -13.04 3.21
CA ASP A 188 5.54 -13.55 2.35
C ASP A 188 5.88 -12.51 1.27
N LEU A 189 7.09 -11.94 1.34
CA LEU A 189 7.54 -10.91 0.40
C LEU A 189 7.53 -11.40 -1.05
N TRP A 190 7.90 -12.67 -1.27
CA TRP A 190 7.99 -13.27 -2.60
C TRP A 190 6.61 -13.48 -3.23
N ALA A 191 5.60 -13.71 -2.42
CA ALA A 191 4.23 -13.79 -2.88
C ALA A 191 3.63 -12.40 -3.13
N TRP A 192 3.73 -11.49 -2.16
CA TRP A 192 3.07 -10.19 -2.22
C TRP A 192 3.68 -9.21 -3.22
N GLN A 193 4.95 -9.40 -3.61
CA GLN A 193 5.59 -8.59 -4.65
C GLN A 193 4.89 -8.72 -6.01
N PHE A 194 4.26 -9.86 -6.31
CA PHE A 194 3.53 -10.04 -7.57
C PHE A 194 2.33 -9.11 -7.65
N LEU A 195 1.52 -9.04 -6.60
CA LEU A 195 0.39 -8.10 -6.52
C LEU A 195 0.88 -6.64 -6.64
N TRP A 196 2.03 -6.33 -6.02
CA TRP A 196 2.65 -5.01 -6.12
C TRP A 196 3.05 -4.67 -7.55
N PHE A 197 3.83 -5.53 -8.23
CA PHE A 197 4.30 -5.23 -9.59
C PHE A 197 3.19 -5.20 -10.62
N VAL A 198 2.14 -6.02 -10.48
CA VAL A 198 0.92 -5.91 -11.29
C VAL A 198 0.27 -4.54 -11.07
N GLY A 199 0.16 -4.07 -9.83
CA GLY A 199 -0.35 -2.75 -9.50
C GLY A 199 0.49 -1.62 -10.11
N VAL A 200 1.83 -1.67 -9.97
CA VAL A 200 2.75 -0.69 -10.57
C VAL A 200 2.61 -0.64 -12.08
N TRP A 201 2.61 -1.81 -12.75
CA TRP A 201 2.42 -1.92 -14.19
C TRP A 201 1.10 -1.29 -14.64
N LEU A 202 -0.01 -1.62 -13.99
CA LEU A 202 -1.32 -1.04 -14.30
C LEU A 202 -1.31 0.48 -14.06
N GLY A 203 -0.63 0.97 -13.03
CA GLY A 203 -0.46 2.39 -12.77
C GLY A 203 0.30 3.12 -13.87
N VAL A 204 1.37 2.51 -14.41
CA VAL A 204 2.12 3.03 -15.56
C VAL A 204 1.24 3.04 -16.81
N ARG A 205 0.52 1.95 -17.10
CA ARG A 205 -0.42 1.86 -18.24
C ARG A 205 -1.53 2.94 -18.14
N TRP A 206 -2.01 3.19 -16.94
CA TRP A 206 -2.97 4.27 -16.68
C TRP A 206 -2.37 5.66 -16.90
N ALA A 207 -1.11 5.87 -16.52
CA ALA A 207 -0.43 7.14 -16.80
C ALA A 207 -0.24 7.40 -18.31
N GLN A 208 -0.07 6.35 -19.09
CA GLN A 208 0.07 6.37 -20.55
C GLN A 208 -1.28 6.46 -21.29
N GLU A 209 -2.40 6.56 -20.57
CA GLU A 209 -3.78 6.56 -21.12
C GLU A 209 -4.14 5.31 -21.94
N ASN A 210 -3.34 4.25 -21.82
CA ASN A 210 -3.47 2.98 -22.54
C ASN A 210 -4.28 1.92 -21.76
N LEU A 211 -5.16 2.33 -20.84
CA LEU A 211 -5.85 1.42 -19.98
C LEU A 211 -7.37 1.53 -20.12
N ALA A 212 -7.96 0.67 -20.94
CA ALA A 212 -9.41 0.52 -21.09
C ALA A 212 -10.00 -0.34 -19.94
N ILE A 213 -9.77 0.08 -18.69
CA ILE A 213 -10.16 -0.68 -17.46
C ILE A 213 -11.65 -1.00 -17.46
N GLU A 214 -12.50 -0.03 -17.80
CA GLU A 214 -13.95 -0.24 -17.78
C GLU A 214 -14.41 -1.26 -18.81
N THR A 215 -13.83 -1.23 -20.00
CA THR A 215 -14.15 -2.19 -21.07
C THR A 215 -13.76 -3.60 -20.64
N TRP A 216 -12.57 -3.75 -20.05
CA TRP A 216 -12.13 -5.03 -19.54
C TRP A 216 -13.03 -5.52 -18.39
N ALA A 217 -13.34 -4.66 -17.40
CA ALA A 217 -14.23 -4.98 -16.29
C ALA A 217 -15.63 -5.39 -16.76
N ARG A 218 -16.19 -4.70 -17.76
CA ARG A 218 -17.50 -5.09 -18.36
C ARG A 218 -17.46 -6.46 -19.01
N ARG A 219 -16.39 -6.82 -19.71
CA ARG A 219 -16.22 -8.15 -20.30
C ARG A 219 -16.03 -9.24 -19.24
N ALA A 220 -15.40 -8.91 -18.13
CA ALA A 220 -15.13 -9.82 -17.02
C ALA A 220 -16.27 -9.91 -15.99
N VAL A 221 -17.39 -9.15 -16.15
CA VAL A 221 -18.44 -9.06 -15.10
C VAL A 221 -19.04 -10.41 -14.73
N VAL A 222 -19.38 -11.24 -15.71
CA VAL A 222 -19.98 -12.56 -15.44
C VAL A 222 -19.01 -13.47 -14.70
N PRO A 223 -17.78 -13.74 -15.18
CA PRO A 223 -16.82 -14.55 -14.43
C PRO A 223 -16.47 -13.91 -13.07
N ALA A 224 -16.39 -12.58 -12.95
CA ALA A 224 -16.13 -11.91 -11.69
C ALA A 224 -17.23 -12.16 -10.66
N VAL A 225 -18.50 -12.09 -11.05
CA VAL A 225 -19.65 -12.41 -10.16
C VAL A 225 -19.59 -13.87 -9.72
N VAL A 226 -19.36 -14.80 -10.66
CA VAL A 226 -19.28 -16.24 -10.34
C VAL A 226 -18.15 -16.52 -9.35
N ILE A 227 -16.95 -15.98 -9.60
CA ILE A 227 -15.79 -16.15 -8.72
C ILE A 227 -16.09 -15.53 -7.33
N ALA A 228 -16.61 -14.31 -7.28
CA ALA A 228 -16.93 -13.65 -6.02
C ALA A 228 -17.95 -14.42 -5.18
N ILE A 229 -19.01 -14.95 -5.81
CA ILE A 229 -20.03 -15.79 -5.14
C ILE A 229 -19.38 -17.09 -4.65
N PHE A 230 -18.62 -17.77 -5.50
CA PHE A 230 -17.89 -18.99 -5.12
C PHE A 230 -16.97 -18.74 -3.91
N CYS A 231 -16.16 -17.71 -3.95
CA CYS A 231 -15.23 -17.36 -2.87
C CYS A 231 -15.97 -16.97 -1.59
N PHE A 232 -17.08 -16.24 -1.70
CA PHE A 232 -17.93 -15.91 -0.56
C PHE A 232 -18.51 -17.15 0.12
N VAL A 233 -19.06 -18.08 -0.66
CA VAL A 233 -19.62 -19.33 -0.13
C VAL A 233 -18.53 -20.21 0.48
N MET A 234 -17.39 -20.37 -0.22
CA MET A 234 -16.26 -21.17 0.27
C MET A 234 -15.70 -20.60 1.59
N ARG A 235 -15.56 -19.29 1.67
CA ARG A 235 -15.11 -18.63 2.91
C ARG A 235 -16.03 -18.91 4.08
N ARG A 236 -17.33 -18.93 3.87
CA ARG A 236 -18.34 -19.27 4.90
C ARG A 236 -18.24 -20.75 5.28
N LYS A 237 -18.12 -21.63 4.32
CA LYS A 237 -17.99 -23.08 4.58
C LYS A 237 -16.72 -23.41 5.37
N LEU A 238 -15.57 -22.82 5.02
CA LEU A 238 -14.32 -22.97 5.77
C LEU A 238 -14.44 -22.42 7.21
N ALA A 239 -15.15 -21.31 7.40
CA ALA A 239 -15.41 -20.78 8.74
C ALA A 239 -16.32 -21.69 9.58
N HIS A 240 -17.08 -22.60 8.95
CA HIS A 240 -17.93 -23.59 9.61
C HIS A 240 -17.31 -25.00 9.64
N GLY A 241 -15.98 -25.10 9.49
CA GLY A 241 -15.24 -26.35 9.71
C GLY A 241 -15.06 -27.24 8.46
N LEU A 242 -15.27 -26.71 7.25
CA LEU A 242 -14.86 -27.43 6.04
C LEU A 242 -13.34 -27.49 5.98
N GLU A 243 -12.77 -28.68 6.02
CA GLU A 243 -11.34 -28.93 5.86
C GLU A 243 -11.01 -29.26 4.41
N LEU A 244 -10.00 -28.60 3.86
CA LEU A 244 -9.54 -28.80 2.48
C LEU A 244 -8.24 -29.59 2.39
N GLY A 245 -7.61 -29.87 3.52
CA GLY A 245 -6.34 -30.60 3.59
C GLY A 245 -5.26 -29.95 2.72
N ALA A 246 -4.70 -30.70 1.79
CA ALA A 246 -3.65 -30.20 0.91
C ALA A 246 -4.03 -29.01 0.02
N LEU A 247 -5.32 -28.66 -0.10
CA LEU A 247 -5.77 -27.54 -0.94
C LEU A 247 -5.88 -26.22 -0.18
N GLU A 248 -5.58 -26.18 1.12
CA GLU A 248 -5.64 -24.96 1.94
C GLU A 248 -4.73 -23.86 1.43
N PHE A 249 -3.57 -24.21 0.84
CA PHE A 249 -2.64 -23.23 0.27
C PHE A 249 -3.27 -22.35 -0.82
N LEU A 250 -4.28 -22.84 -1.53
CA LEU A 250 -4.99 -22.08 -2.56
C LEU A 250 -5.69 -20.83 -2.01
N PHE A 251 -6.04 -20.85 -0.73
CA PHE A 251 -6.80 -19.82 -0.02
C PHE A 251 -5.93 -19.04 0.98
N ASP A 252 -4.65 -19.43 1.13
CA ASP A 252 -3.79 -18.85 2.16
C ASP A 252 -3.60 -17.34 1.97
N LYS A 253 -3.72 -16.61 3.08
CA LYS A 253 -3.57 -15.16 3.13
C LYS A 253 -2.10 -14.74 3.02
N TRP A 254 -1.24 -15.46 3.70
CA TRP A 254 0.14 -15.02 3.92
C TRP A 254 1.01 -15.24 2.69
N HIS A 255 0.75 -16.31 1.95
CA HIS A 255 1.38 -16.62 0.66
C HIS A 255 0.57 -16.15 -0.56
N LEU A 256 -0.51 -15.38 -0.34
CA LEU A 256 -1.35 -14.82 -1.41
C LEU A 256 -1.80 -15.92 -2.40
N GLY A 257 -2.51 -16.93 -1.88
CA GLY A 257 -2.90 -18.13 -2.63
C GLY A 257 -3.65 -17.85 -3.94
N PRO A 258 -3.61 -18.77 -4.91
CA PRO A 258 -4.19 -18.57 -6.25
C PRO A 258 -5.66 -18.18 -6.27
N ILE A 259 -6.50 -18.84 -5.47
CA ILE A 259 -7.93 -18.52 -5.40
C ILE A 259 -8.15 -17.13 -4.80
N ARG A 260 -7.30 -16.74 -3.83
CA ARG A 260 -7.33 -15.40 -3.24
C ARG A 260 -6.99 -14.32 -4.26
N MET A 261 -6.01 -14.55 -5.14
CA MET A 261 -5.68 -13.64 -6.23
C MET A 261 -6.83 -13.49 -7.24
N LEU A 262 -7.51 -14.60 -7.57
CA LEU A 262 -8.69 -14.58 -8.44
C LEU A 262 -9.86 -13.82 -7.79
N ASP A 263 -10.11 -14.05 -6.50
CA ASP A 263 -11.13 -13.33 -5.74
C ASP A 263 -10.83 -11.82 -5.72
N PHE A 264 -9.58 -11.45 -5.45
CA PHE A 264 -9.17 -10.03 -5.50
C PHE A 264 -9.41 -9.40 -6.88
N ALA A 265 -9.04 -10.09 -7.97
CA ALA A 265 -9.27 -9.60 -9.33
C ALA A 265 -10.77 -9.44 -9.64
N ALA A 266 -11.60 -10.39 -9.18
CA ALA A 266 -13.04 -10.35 -9.33
C ALA A 266 -13.66 -9.17 -8.56
N VAL A 267 -13.33 -9.01 -7.28
CA VAL A 267 -13.82 -7.89 -6.45
C VAL A 267 -13.35 -6.55 -7.02
N ALA A 268 -12.10 -6.45 -7.49
CA ALA A 268 -11.60 -5.22 -8.11
C ALA A 268 -12.37 -4.87 -9.39
N ALA A 269 -12.68 -5.84 -10.24
CA ALA A 269 -13.49 -5.64 -11.45
C ALA A 269 -14.90 -5.14 -11.10
N LEU A 270 -15.55 -5.75 -10.11
CA LEU A 270 -16.89 -5.34 -9.66
C LEU A 270 -16.87 -3.93 -9.03
N LEU A 271 -15.83 -3.57 -8.27
CA LEU A 271 -15.68 -2.24 -7.71
C LEU A 271 -15.48 -1.16 -8.80
N ILE A 272 -14.76 -1.47 -9.87
CA ILE A 272 -14.61 -0.57 -11.02
C ILE A 272 -15.99 -0.27 -11.65
N LEU A 273 -16.83 -1.27 -11.79
CA LEU A 273 -18.18 -1.10 -12.36
C LEU A 273 -19.13 -0.37 -11.42
N SER A 274 -18.89 -0.39 -10.12
CA SER A 274 -19.69 0.32 -9.11
C SER A 274 -19.35 1.81 -8.94
N GLN A 275 -18.42 2.37 -9.72
CA GLN A 275 -17.99 3.78 -9.61
C GLN A 275 -19.11 4.83 -9.53
N PRO A 276 -20.26 4.72 -10.21
CA PRO A 276 -21.35 5.69 -10.07
C PRO A 276 -21.85 5.81 -8.62
N ILE A 277 -21.85 4.71 -7.88
CA ILE A 277 -22.31 4.65 -6.48
C ILE A 277 -21.30 5.29 -5.53
N THR A 278 -20.00 5.24 -5.87
CA THR A 278 -18.91 5.74 -5.01
C THR A 278 -18.70 7.27 -5.09
N LYS A 279 -19.38 7.97 -6.01
CA LYS A 279 -19.28 9.43 -6.17
C LYS A 279 -20.19 10.23 -5.22
N THR A 280 -20.81 9.58 -4.24
CA THR A 280 -21.71 10.21 -3.28
C THR A 280 -20.95 10.99 -2.19
N ALA A 281 -21.62 11.97 -1.57
CA ALA A 281 -21.06 12.75 -0.48
C ALA A 281 -20.66 11.90 0.75
N ALA A 282 -21.29 10.72 0.92
CA ALA A 282 -20.98 9.77 1.98
C ALA A 282 -19.53 9.22 1.90
N VAL A 283 -18.88 9.28 0.73
CA VAL A 283 -17.51 8.80 0.52
C VAL A 283 -16.46 9.86 0.90
N ARG A 284 -16.83 11.13 1.09
CA ARG A 284 -15.89 12.22 1.43
C ARG A 284 -14.96 11.91 2.61
N PRO A 285 -15.43 11.36 3.75
CA PRO A 285 -14.55 11.01 4.86
C PRO A 285 -13.51 9.94 4.47
N LEU A 286 -13.87 8.98 3.62
CA LEU A 286 -12.97 7.94 3.15
C LEU A 286 -11.90 8.50 2.21
N VAL A 287 -12.27 9.46 1.35
CA VAL A 287 -11.31 10.18 0.49
C VAL A 287 -10.31 10.96 1.33
N LEU A 288 -10.78 11.66 2.37
CA LEU A 288 -9.92 12.40 3.29
C LEU A 288 -8.91 11.46 3.99
N LEU A 289 -9.36 10.31 4.49
CA LEU A 289 -8.48 9.30 5.08
C LEU A 289 -7.47 8.75 4.07
N GLY A 290 -7.84 8.63 2.80
CA GLY A 290 -6.96 8.18 1.72
C GLY A 290 -5.86 9.17 1.38
N GLN A 291 -6.12 10.47 1.43
CA GLN A 291 -5.14 11.53 1.15
C GLN A 291 -3.97 11.53 2.14
N SER A 292 -4.23 11.25 3.43
CA SER A 292 -3.22 11.16 4.49
C SER A 292 -3.02 9.73 4.98
N SER A 293 -3.03 8.76 4.05
CA SER A 293 -3.14 7.33 4.37
C SER A 293 -2.03 6.81 5.28
N LEU A 294 -0.80 7.29 5.15
CA LEU A 294 0.34 6.86 5.97
C LEU A 294 0.21 7.32 7.42
N GLN A 295 -0.11 8.59 7.65
CA GLN A 295 -0.28 9.15 8.99
C GLN A 295 -1.47 8.51 9.70
N VAL A 296 -2.57 8.36 8.98
CA VAL A 296 -3.77 7.66 9.47
C VAL A 296 -3.46 6.20 9.81
N PHE A 297 -2.64 5.53 8.99
CA PHE A 297 -2.18 4.17 9.27
C PHE A 297 -1.33 4.10 10.55
N CYS A 298 -0.39 5.02 10.76
CA CYS A 298 0.43 5.04 11.97
C CYS A 298 -0.41 5.29 13.23
N VAL A 299 -1.34 6.23 13.16
CA VAL A 299 -2.21 6.56 14.31
C VAL A 299 -3.12 5.40 14.68
N HIS A 300 -3.69 4.68 13.71
CA HIS A 300 -4.54 3.53 14.08
C HIS A 300 -3.75 2.42 14.77
N LEU A 301 -2.46 2.22 14.41
CA LEU A 301 -1.62 1.24 15.10
C LEU A 301 -1.42 1.59 16.58
N LEU A 302 -1.27 2.88 16.92
CA LEU A 302 -1.20 3.31 18.32
C LEU A 302 -2.47 2.92 19.08
N PHE A 303 -3.64 3.06 18.45
CA PHE A 303 -4.91 2.62 19.05
C PHE A 303 -5.02 1.09 19.13
N CYS A 304 -4.43 0.34 18.21
CA CYS A 304 -4.35 -1.12 18.32
C CYS A 304 -3.52 -1.53 19.55
N PHE A 305 -2.35 -0.92 19.77
CA PHE A 305 -1.55 -1.15 20.96
C PHE A 305 -2.31 -0.76 22.24
N ALA A 306 -2.99 0.37 22.25
CA ALA A 306 -3.83 0.78 23.39
C ALA A 306 -4.95 -0.24 23.67
N GLY A 307 -5.62 -0.73 22.63
CA GLY A 307 -6.65 -1.77 22.75
C GLY A 307 -6.10 -3.07 23.35
N LEU A 308 -4.93 -3.54 22.87
CA LEU A 308 -4.27 -4.73 23.40
C LEU A 308 -3.84 -4.52 24.87
N THR A 309 -3.40 -3.32 25.23
CA THR A 309 -3.06 -2.97 26.62
C THR A 309 -4.30 -3.02 27.52
N LEU A 310 -5.43 -2.46 27.05
CA LEU A 310 -6.69 -2.45 27.81
C LEU A 310 -7.29 -3.84 27.97
N MET A 311 -7.10 -4.71 26.96
CA MET A 311 -7.63 -6.08 26.98
C MET A 311 -7.00 -6.91 28.11
N GLY A 312 -5.72 -6.71 28.42
CA GLY A 312 -5.00 -7.48 29.46
C GLY A 312 -5.09 -8.98 29.18
N ASN A 313 -5.48 -9.76 30.19
CA ASN A 313 -5.70 -11.21 30.12
C ASN A 313 -7.08 -11.61 29.60
N ALA A 314 -7.98 -10.65 29.37
CA ALA A 314 -9.31 -10.97 28.87
C ALA A 314 -9.21 -11.44 27.40
N SER A 315 -10.05 -12.38 27.03
CA SER A 315 -10.16 -12.83 25.63
C SER A 315 -10.76 -11.76 24.73
N MET A 316 -11.53 -10.82 25.29
CA MET A 316 -12.15 -9.70 24.58
C MET A 316 -12.36 -8.51 25.53
N LEU A 317 -12.36 -7.32 24.99
CA LEU A 317 -12.82 -6.11 25.67
C LEU A 317 -14.33 -6.20 25.96
N ASN A 318 -14.80 -5.57 27.05
CA ASN A 318 -16.24 -5.45 27.27
C ASN A 318 -16.92 -4.52 26.24
N GLY A 319 -18.23 -4.61 26.10
CA GLY A 319 -18.97 -3.89 25.04
C GLY A 319 -18.73 -2.37 25.04
N TRP A 320 -18.66 -1.76 26.23
CA TRP A 320 -18.37 -0.32 26.35
C TRP A 320 -16.94 0.04 25.93
N GLN A 321 -15.96 -0.75 26.35
CA GLN A 321 -14.56 -0.55 25.93
C GLN A 321 -14.38 -0.69 24.43
N GLN A 322 -15.05 -1.68 23.79
CA GLN A 322 -15.04 -1.85 22.34
C GLN A 322 -15.65 -0.63 21.63
N PHE A 323 -16.81 -0.15 22.11
CA PHE A 323 -17.45 1.03 21.55
C PHE A 323 -16.58 2.28 21.68
N ALA A 324 -16.02 2.51 22.86
CA ALA A 324 -15.13 3.65 23.12
C ALA A 324 -13.87 3.58 22.23
N LEU A 325 -13.23 2.40 22.15
CA LEU A 325 -12.02 2.19 21.32
C LEU A 325 -12.30 2.42 19.85
N LEU A 326 -13.40 1.92 19.32
CA LEU A 326 -13.83 2.15 17.92
C LEU A 326 -14.06 3.64 17.67
N THR A 327 -14.82 4.30 18.53
CA THR A 327 -15.17 5.73 18.40
C THR A 327 -13.92 6.61 18.45
N ILE A 328 -13.05 6.39 19.43
CA ILE A 328 -11.81 7.15 19.60
C ILE A 328 -10.88 6.91 18.41
N THR A 329 -10.75 5.67 17.94
CA THR A 329 -9.92 5.34 16.78
C THR A 329 -10.41 6.03 15.52
N ILE A 330 -11.70 5.93 15.19
CA ILE A 330 -12.28 6.55 13.99
C ILE A 330 -12.12 8.08 14.06
N THR A 331 -12.44 8.66 15.23
CA THR A 331 -12.30 10.12 15.45
C THR A 331 -10.85 10.57 15.32
N GLY A 332 -9.91 9.85 15.96
CA GLY A 332 -8.47 10.13 15.87
C GLY A 332 -7.95 10.06 14.43
N MET A 333 -8.37 9.04 13.66
CA MET A 333 -8.03 8.92 12.24
C MET A 333 -8.57 10.10 11.42
N LEU A 334 -9.81 10.53 11.65
CA LEU A 334 -10.40 11.66 10.94
C LEU A 334 -9.74 13.00 11.29
N ILE A 335 -9.41 13.21 12.56
CA ILE A 335 -8.66 14.40 13.02
C ILE A 335 -7.29 14.42 12.35
N THR A 336 -6.56 13.31 12.40
CA THR A 336 -5.25 13.17 11.74
C THR A 336 -5.35 13.49 10.25
N ALA A 337 -6.32 12.92 9.54
CA ALA A 337 -6.53 13.17 8.14
C ALA A 337 -6.79 14.65 7.84
N ARG A 338 -7.60 15.34 8.66
CA ARG A 338 -7.89 16.78 8.51
C ARG A 338 -6.66 17.67 8.74
N ILE A 339 -5.82 17.32 9.72
CA ILE A 339 -4.61 18.09 10.02
C ILE A 339 -3.62 18.00 8.85
N PHE A 340 -3.35 16.78 8.39
CA PHE A 340 -2.33 16.57 7.35
C PHE A 340 -2.81 16.99 5.96
N SER A 341 -4.08 16.83 5.60
CA SER A 341 -4.60 17.32 4.32
C SER A 341 -4.55 18.86 4.21
N LYS A 342 -4.80 19.60 5.30
CA LYS A 342 -4.64 21.04 5.33
C LYS A 342 -3.18 21.48 5.19
N SER A 343 -2.24 20.73 5.77
CA SER A 343 -0.81 21.02 5.68
C SER A 343 -0.29 20.86 4.26
N GLU A 344 -0.72 19.81 3.56
CA GLU A 344 -0.33 19.58 2.15
C GLU A 344 -0.88 20.69 1.23
N ALA A 345 -2.15 21.04 1.36
CA ALA A 345 -2.76 22.14 0.59
C ALA A 345 -2.07 23.49 0.82
N LYS A 346 -1.63 23.78 2.07
CA LYS A 346 -0.87 25.00 2.37
C LYS A 346 0.51 25.00 1.72
N ASN A 347 1.21 23.86 1.72
CA ASN A 347 2.53 23.74 1.11
C ASN A 347 2.46 23.85 -0.43
N GLU A 348 1.44 23.30 -1.07
CA GLU A 348 1.20 23.45 -2.51
C GLU A 348 0.86 24.91 -2.87
N GLY A 349 0.05 25.59 -2.07
CA GLY A 349 -0.26 27.01 -2.25
C GLY A 349 0.97 27.91 -2.15
N GLN A 350 1.87 27.65 -1.19
CA GLN A 350 3.12 28.38 -1.04
C GLN A 350 4.11 28.13 -2.19
N ALA A 351 4.22 26.88 -2.65
CA ALA A 351 5.05 26.53 -3.80
C ALA A 351 4.55 27.19 -5.10
N GLY A 352 3.23 27.25 -5.31
CA GLY A 352 2.61 27.96 -6.43
C GLY A 352 2.87 29.47 -6.40
N THR A 353 2.83 30.09 -5.23
CA THR A 353 3.10 31.52 -5.04
C THR A 353 4.56 31.87 -5.28
N GLN A 354 5.49 31.02 -4.87
CA GLN A 354 6.93 31.24 -5.12
C GLN A 354 7.29 31.11 -6.61
N ILE A 355 6.65 30.21 -7.35
CA ILE A 355 6.86 30.06 -8.80
C ILE A 355 6.30 31.30 -9.53
N SER A 356 5.18 31.84 -9.13
CA SER A 356 4.61 33.06 -9.73
C SER A 356 5.43 34.32 -9.39
N ALA A 357 5.96 34.44 -8.18
CA ALA A 357 6.82 35.55 -7.77
C ALA A 357 8.20 35.52 -8.47
N GLY A 358 8.76 34.33 -8.69
CA GLY A 358 10.02 34.16 -9.45
C GLY A 358 9.89 34.50 -10.92
N SER A 359 8.70 34.28 -11.52
CA SER A 359 8.45 34.63 -12.94
C SER A 359 8.23 36.13 -13.17
N THR A 360 7.79 36.89 -12.17
CA THR A 360 7.61 38.34 -12.23
C THR A 360 8.94 39.09 -12.03
N SER A 361 9.87 38.56 -11.22
CA SER A 361 11.19 39.19 -11.02
C SER A 361 12.14 39.01 -12.21
N GLY A 362 11.94 37.97 -13.05
CA GLY A 362 12.74 37.76 -14.26
C GLY A 362 12.31 38.61 -15.46
N ARG A 363 11.20 39.35 -15.36
CA ARG A 363 10.67 40.17 -16.47
C ARG A 363 11.06 41.64 -16.45
N VAL A 364 11.75 42.11 -15.42
CA VAL A 364 12.11 43.52 -15.26
C VAL A 364 13.56 43.84 -15.69
N THR A 365 14.39 42.85 -15.97
CA THR A 365 15.81 43.08 -16.36
C THR A 365 16.17 42.73 -17.81
N SER A 366 15.20 42.55 -18.71
CA SER A 366 15.47 42.18 -20.13
C SER A 366 14.81 43.16 -21.13
N LEU A 367 14.83 44.45 -20.85
CA LEU A 367 14.46 45.50 -21.80
C LEU A 367 15.68 46.33 -22.21
N ALA A 368 16.72 45.72 -22.79
CA ALA A 368 17.74 46.40 -23.58
C ALA A 368 18.61 45.34 -24.31
N ALA A 369 18.17 44.82 -25.44
CA ALA A 369 19.01 44.43 -26.58
C ALA A 369 18.10 43.77 -27.62
N GLY A 370 17.97 44.43 -28.77
CA GLY A 370 17.11 43.99 -29.86
C GLY A 370 17.69 42.79 -30.62
N SER A 371 16.80 41.92 -31.06
CA SER A 371 16.90 41.23 -32.36
C SER A 371 15.55 40.54 -32.67
N ARG A 372 15.17 40.61 -33.95
CA ARG A 372 13.90 40.33 -34.61
C ARG A 372 13.29 38.94 -34.34
N PRO A 373 11.94 38.81 -34.31
CA PRO A 373 11.28 37.51 -34.36
C PRO A 373 11.04 37.06 -35.81
N ALA A 374 11.67 35.96 -36.20
CA ALA A 374 11.36 35.26 -37.43
C ALA A 374 11.22 33.78 -37.10
N ARG A 375 10.01 33.32 -36.79
CA ARG A 375 9.56 31.91 -36.92
C ARG A 375 8.13 31.60 -36.47
N ALA A 376 7.33 32.58 -36.08
CA ALA A 376 5.93 32.32 -35.66
C ALA A 376 4.90 32.35 -36.83
N ASP A 377 5.25 32.91 -38.00
CA ASP A 377 4.30 33.07 -39.09
C ASP A 377 4.23 31.89 -40.08
N LEU A 378 5.09 30.88 -39.99
CA LEU A 378 5.04 29.73 -40.88
C LEU A 378 4.05 28.64 -40.46
N ILE A 379 3.78 28.50 -39.15
CA ILE A 379 2.89 27.44 -38.63
C ILE A 379 1.41 27.84 -38.73
N ALA A 380 1.11 29.14 -38.73
CA ALA A 380 -0.27 29.62 -38.88
C ALA A 380 -0.81 29.57 -40.33
N ARG A 381 0.06 29.49 -41.33
CA ARG A 381 -0.36 29.43 -42.74
C ARG A 381 -0.67 28.03 -43.27
N ASP A 382 -0.08 26.99 -42.66
CA ASP A 382 -0.36 25.60 -43.05
C ASP A 382 -1.66 25.05 -42.48
N SER A 383 -2.09 25.53 -41.30
CA SER A 383 -3.36 25.12 -40.68
C SER A 383 -4.59 25.63 -41.42
N ILE A 384 -4.48 26.75 -42.16
CA ILE A 384 -5.60 27.35 -42.95
C ILE A 384 -5.72 26.68 -44.32
N ARG A 385 -4.65 26.07 -44.86
CA ARG A 385 -4.70 25.34 -46.13
C ARG A 385 -5.29 23.94 -46.06
N LEU A 386 -5.20 23.29 -44.90
CA LEU A 386 -5.77 21.96 -44.68
C LEU A 386 -7.28 21.97 -44.41
N ALA A 387 -7.81 23.07 -43.87
CA ALA A 387 -9.25 23.23 -43.62
C ALA A 387 -10.08 23.54 -44.87
N ARG A 388 -9.45 23.90 -46.03
CA ARG A 388 -10.14 24.19 -47.30
C ARG A 388 -10.16 23.02 -48.29
N ARG A 389 -9.58 21.86 -47.97
CA ARG A 389 -9.60 20.67 -48.84
C ARG A 389 -10.55 19.56 -48.40
N SER A 390 -11.36 19.80 -47.38
CA SER A 390 -12.37 18.82 -46.89
C SER A 390 -13.81 19.28 -47.10
N SER A 391 -14.05 20.23 -48.00
CA SER A 391 -15.40 20.70 -48.35
C SER A 391 -15.60 20.87 -49.87
N ASP A 392 -15.00 19.95 -50.66
CA ASP A 392 -15.40 19.68 -52.06
C ASP A 392 -15.44 18.18 -52.28
#